data_b5e405d444eb16979f3f47b2a7a50313
#
_entry.id   b5e405d444eb16979f3f47b2a7a50313
#
_cell.length_a   1.000
_cell.length_b   1.000
_cell.length_c   1.000
_cell.angle_alpha   90.00
_cell.angle_beta   90.00
_cell.angle_gamma   90.00
#
_symmetry.space_group_name_H-M   'P 1'
#
loop_
_entity.id
_entity.type
_entity.pdbx_description
1 polymer ?
#
loop_
_entity_poly.entity_id
_entity_poly.type
_entity_poly.pdbx_seq_one_letter_code
_entity_poly.pdbx_strand_id
1 'polypeptide(L)'
;MAALQEVVSGPDGFLTAAKKGLIVVEVSTFPIAAKQEAFDLLKKTGTVMLDCPLSGTGAQAVTKDLAVYASGDRRSYEKCQPVFDGFARVNYYVGEFGTGSKMKFIANLLVAIHNVASAEAFVLGKKAGLDPDLIYKVISDGAGTSRMFEVRGPMMAAGKYDQATMKVGVFQKDLDIISAFAKSLQCPTPLLSTSCQIYTQALAGGRSQQDTASVCAVLEDMAHLKKE
;
A
#
# COMPACT_ATOMS: atom_id res chain seq x y z
N MET A 1 5.63 -13.23 -5.63
CA MET A 1 4.90 -14.41 -6.16
C MET A 1 5.42 -15.68 -5.55
N ALA A 2 6.74 -15.95 -5.54
CA ALA A 2 7.29 -17.16 -4.93
C ALA A 2 6.79 -17.43 -3.49
N ALA A 3 6.71 -16.40 -2.64
CA ALA A 3 6.24 -16.55 -1.26
C ALA A 3 4.79 -17.06 -1.16
N LEU A 4 3.87 -16.58 -2.01
CA LEU A 4 2.48 -17.05 -1.99
C LEU A 4 2.40 -18.52 -2.45
N GLN A 5 3.13 -18.88 -3.50
CA GLN A 5 3.22 -20.26 -4.00
C GLN A 5 3.82 -21.18 -2.94
N GLU A 6 4.90 -20.76 -2.27
CA GLU A 6 5.53 -21.54 -1.19
C GLU A 6 4.55 -21.78 -0.04
N VAL A 7 3.85 -20.73 0.43
CA VAL A 7 2.86 -20.83 1.52
C VAL A 7 1.67 -21.70 1.14
N VAL A 8 1.24 -21.69 -0.13
CA VAL A 8 0.06 -22.48 -0.56
C VAL A 8 0.44 -23.88 -0.96
N SER A 9 1.46 -24.07 -1.79
CA SER A 9 1.79 -25.34 -2.45
C SER A 9 3.20 -25.85 -2.20
N GLY A 10 3.98 -25.20 -1.36
CA GLY A 10 5.27 -25.70 -0.91
C GLY A 10 5.15 -26.99 -0.08
N PRO A 11 6.28 -27.65 0.25
CA PRO A 11 6.28 -28.93 0.99
C PRO A 11 5.51 -28.87 2.31
N ASP A 12 5.56 -27.72 3.02
CA ASP A 12 4.86 -27.46 4.27
C ASP A 12 3.72 -26.45 4.10
N GLY A 13 3.22 -26.26 2.86
CA GLY A 13 2.21 -25.30 2.51
C GLY A 13 0.78 -25.70 2.94
N PHE A 14 -0.15 -24.78 2.79
CA PHE A 14 -1.56 -24.98 3.17
C PHE A 14 -2.22 -26.21 2.52
N LEU A 15 -1.80 -26.61 1.30
CA LEU A 15 -2.35 -27.79 0.64
C LEU A 15 -2.12 -29.09 1.41
N THR A 16 -1.05 -29.19 2.22
CA THR A 16 -0.78 -30.38 3.06
C THR A 16 -1.71 -30.51 4.24
N ALA A 17 -2.23 -29.38 4.75
CA ALA A 17 -3.19 -29.29 5.86
C ALA A 17 -4.59 -28.93 5.39
N ALA A 18 -4.81 -28.81 4.07
CA ALA A 18 -6.07 -28.38 3.48
C ALA A 18 -7.20 -29.36 3.78
N LYS A 19 -8.34 -28.82 4.18
CA LYS A 19 -9.54 -29.61 4.50
C LYS A 19 -10.80 -28.82 4.18
N LYS A 20 -11.88 -29.57 3.93
CA LYS A 20 -13.20 -29.00 3.69
C LYS A 20 -13.61 -28.07 4.84
N GLY A 21 -13.97 -26.83 4.48
CA GLY A 21 -14.46 -25.82 5.42
C GLY A 21 -13.37 -25.00 6.11
N LEU A 22 -12.08 -25.26 5.85
CA LEU A 22 -10.99 -24.35 6.24
C LEU A 22 -11.14 -23.02 5.48
N ILE A 23 -10.99 -21.91 6.18
CA ILE A 23 -10.96 -20.57 5.57
C ILE A 23 -9.55 -20.02 5.66
N VAL A 24 -8.97 -19.68 4.51
CA VAL A 24 -7.68 -19.00 4.38
C VAL A 24 -7.94 -17.53 4.05
N VAL A 25 -7.43 -16.62 4.86
CA VAL A 25 -7.53 -15.18 4.66
C VAL A 25 -6.20 -14.68 4.13
N GLU A 26 -6.16 -14.30 2.86
CA GLU A 26 -4.97 -13.76 2.21
C GLU A 26 -4.99 -12.23 2.26
N VAL A 27 -3.98 -11.63 2.90
CA VAL A 27 -3.96 -10.20 3.23
C VAL A 27 -2.91 -9.39 2.47
N SER A 28 -2.10 -10.04 1.65
CA SER A 28 -0.98 -9.40 0.94
C SER A 28 -1.44 -8.65 -0.32
N THR A 29 -0.57 -7.79 -0.83
CA THR A 29 -0.73 -7.18 -2.15
C THR A 29 0.08 -7.98 -3.18
N PHE A 30 -0.63 -8.76 -4.01
CA PHE A 30 -0.09 -9.55 -5.11
C PHE A 30 -0.91 -9.33 -6.39
N PRO A 31 -0.37 -9.68 -7.57
CA PRO A 31 -1.17 -9.72 -8.80
C PRO A 31 -2.38 -10.64 -8.65
N ILE A 32 -3.53 -10.21 -9.16
CA ILE A 32 -4.79 -10.97 -9.04
C ILE A 32 -4.66 -12.37 -9.64
N ALA A 33 -3.95 -12.52 -10.76
CA ALA A 33 -3.73 -13.83 -11.39
C ALA A 33 -3.02 -14.81 -10.44
N ALA A 34 -1.98 -14.38 -9.71
CA ALA A 34 -1.28 -15.23 -8.76
C ALA A 34 -2.19 -15.65 -7.58
N LYS A 35 -3.04 -14.74 -7.10
CA LYS A 35 -4.04 -15.07 -6.07
C LYS A 35 -5.12 -16.02 -6.60
N GLN A 36 -5.53 -15.87 -7.87
CA GLN A 36 -6.50 -16.75 -8.50
C GLN A 36 -5.96 -18.17 -8.63
N GLU A 37 -4.70 -18.35 -9.01
CA GLU A 37 -4.04 -19.65 -9.04
C GLU A 37 -4.07 -20.33 -7.66
N ALA A 38 -3.72 -19.62 -6.62
CA ALA A 38 -3.77 -20.11 -5.24
C ALA A 38 -5.20 -20.46 -4.80
N PHE A 39 -6.17 -19.60 -5.13
CA PHE A 39 -7.60 -19.85 -4.89
C PHE A 39 -8.09 -21.15 -5.56
N ASP A 40 -7.74 -21.34 -6.84
CA ASP A 40 -8.17 -22.52 -7.61
C ASP A 40 -7.55 -23.82 -7.07
N LEU A 41 -6.31 -23.77 -6.57
CA LEU A 41 -5.66 -24.91 -5.92
C LEU A 41 -6.37 -25.27 -4.61
N LEU A 42 -6.61 -24.31 -3.73
CA LEU A 42 -7.27 -24.51 -2.44
C LEU A 42 -8.72 -24.95 -2.59
N LYS A 43 -9.42 -24.41 -3.58
CA LYS A 43 -10.82 -24.79 -3.88
C LYS A 43 -10.99 -26.29 -4.18
N LYS A 44 -9.99 -26.94 -4.81
CA LYS A 44 -10.02 -28.40 -5.11
C LYS A 44 -10.07 -29.26 -3.84
N THR A 45 -9.59 -28.73 -2.71
CA THR A 45 -9.63 -29.43 -1.41
C THR A 45 -10.86 -29.10 -0.57
N GLY A 46 -11.74 -28.23 -1.07
CA GLY A 46 -12.87 -27.70 -0.31
C GLY A 46 -12.50 -26.62 0.69
N THR A 47 -11.26 -26.10 0.64
CA THR A 47 -10.80 -24.92 1.40
C THR A 47 -11.30 -23.66 0.71
N VAL A 48 -11.80 -22.71 1.50
CA VAL A 48 -12.21 -21.39 1.01
C VAL A 48 -11.06 -20.41 1.18
N MET A 49 -10.72 -19.66 0.14
CA MET A 49 -9.77 -18.55 0.23
C MET A 49 -10.50 -17.22 0.05
N LEU A 50 -10.24 -16.27 0.94
CA LEU A 50 -10.70 -14.88 0.84
C LEU A 50 -9.52 -14.00 0.44
N ASP A 51 -9.77 -13.02 -0.43
CA ASP A 51 -8.83 -11.97 -0.82
C ASP A 51 -9.14 -10.72 0.02
N CYS A 52 -8.30 -10.43 1.02
CA CYS A 52 -8.55 -9.46 2.08
C CYS A 52 -7.37 -8.51 2.31
N PRO A 53 -6.85 -7.81 1.30
CA PRO A 53 -5.70 -6.93 1.50
C PRO A 53 -6.00 -5.82 2.51
N LEU A 54 -4.92 -5.38 3.18
CA LEU A 54 -4.99 -4.41 4.27
C LEU A 54 -4.62 -3.00 3.78
N SER A 55 -5.32 -2.00 4.28
CA SER A 55 -4.94 -0.59 4.19
C SER A 55 -4.45 -0.10 5.54
N GLY A 56 -3.23 0.40 5.56
CA GLY A 56 -2.45 0.82 6.73
C GLY A 56 -1.11 0.10 6.78
N THR A 57 -0.30 0.46 7.75
CA THR A 57 1.06 -0.04 7.97
C THR A 57 1.18 -0.78 9.30
N GLY A 58 2.35 -1.35 9.61
CA GLY A 58 2.61 -1.99 10.90
C GLY A 58 2.38 -1.06 12.10
N ALA A 59 2.68 0.22 11.98
CA ALA A 59 2.41 1.20 13.04
C ALA A 59 0.90 1.31 13.32
N GLN A 60 0.07 1.31 12.28
CA GLN A 60 -1.38 1.35 12.42
C GLN A 60 -1.97 0.02 12.91
N ALA A 61 -1.31 -1.11 12.64
CA ALA A 61 -1.72 -2.40 13.16
C ALA A 61 -1.66 -2.45 14.71
N VAL A 62 -0.65 -1.83 15.32
CA VAL A 62 -0.48 -1.76 16.78
C VAL A 62 -1.66 -1.05 17.45
N THR A 63 -2.23 -0.05 16.80
CA THR A 63 -3.35 0.76 17.29
C THR A 63 -4.70 0.33 16.74
N LYS A 64 -4.77 -0.81 16.03
CA LYS A 64 -5.96 -1.30 15.32
C LYS A 64 -6.52 -0.32 14.27
N ASP A 65 -5.71 0.58 13.72
CA ASP A 65 -6.12 1.55 12.69
C ASP A 65 -5.91 1.01 11.27
N LEU A 66 -6.22 -0.28 11.06
CA LEU A 66 -6.23 -0.90 9.73
C LEU A 66 -7.64 -0.91 9.14
N ALA A 67 -7.73 -0.90 7.82
CA ALA A 67 -8.94 -1.25 7.09
C ALA A 67 -8.71 -2.52 6.27
N VAL A 68 -9.68 -3.45 6.29
CA VAL A 68 -9.67 -4.69 5.52
C VAL A 68 -10.60 -4.55 4.31
N TYR A 69 -10.11 -4.86 3.11
CA TYR A 69 -10.92 -4.92 1.89
C TYR A 69 -11.20 -6.38 1.56
N ALA A 70 -12.21 -6.97 2.19
CA ALA A 70 -12.51 -8.39 2.10
C ALA A 70 -13.34 -8.73 0.87
N SER A 71 -12.95 -9.76 0.13
CA SER A 71 -13.67 -10.26 -1.04
C SER A 71 -13.61 -11.78 -1.15
N GLY A 72 -14.61 -12.38 -1.83
CA GLY A 72 -14.76 -13.81 -1.99
C GLY A 72 -16.11 -14.32 -1.46
N ASP A 73 -16.14 -15.51 -0.88
CA ASP A 73 -17.37 -16.10 -0.31
C ASP A 73 -17.89 -15.28 0.86
N ARG A 74 -19.11 -14.74 0.73
CA ARG A 74 -19.70 -13.86 1.72
C ARG A 74 -19.93 -14.53 3.08
N ARG A 75 -20.35 -15.79 3.07
CA ARG A 75 -20.60 -16.51 4.34
C ARG A 75 -19.30 -16.76 5.11
N SER A 76 -18.22 -17.03 4.38
CA SER A 76 -16.89 -17.18 4.98
C SER A 76 -16.35 -15.85 5.49
N TYR A 77 -16.58 -14.74 4.79
CA TYR A 77 -16.26 -13.40 5.28
C TYR A 77 -17.00 -13.11 6.61
N GLU A 78 -18.32 -13.36 6.68
CA GLU A 78 -19.12 -13.14 7.90
C GLU A 78 -18.59 -13.94 9.09
N LYS A 79 -18.11 -15.17 8.87
CA LYS A 79 -17.45 -15.97 9.92
C LYS A 79 -16.10 -15.39 10.37
N CYS A 80 -15.40 -14.65 9.49
CA CYS A 80 -14.10 -14.05 9.80
C CYS A 80 -14.20 -12.65 10.40
N GLN A 81 -15.39 -12.01 10.43
CA GLN A 81 -15.55 -10.67 11.01
C GLN A 81 -14.98 -10.54 12.44
N PRO A 82 -15.23 -11.47 13.39
CA PRO A 82 -14.63 -11.36 14.73
C PRO A 82 -13.08 -11.36 14.71
N VAL A 83 -12.47 -12.04 13.72
CA VAL A 83 -11.01 -12.03 13.54
C VAL A 83 -10.56 -10.67 13.03
N PHE A 84 -11.24 -10.10 12.03
CA PHE A 84 -10.93 -8.77 11.52
C PHE A 84 -11.08 -7.69 12.58
N ASP A 85 -12.12 -7.73 13.37
CA ASP A 85 -12.38 -6.81 14.48
C ASP A 85 -11.30 -6.90 15.58
N GLY A 86 -10.55 -8.01 15.62
CA GLY A 86 -9.41 -8.19 16.53
C GLY A 86 -8.22 -7.28 16.21
N PHE A 87 -8.00 -6.90 14.93
CA PHE A 87 -6.81 -6.15 14.50
C PHE A 87 -7.08 -4.95 13.59
N ALA A 88 -8.31 -4.76 13.10
CA ALA A 88 -8.67 -3.68 12.20
C ALA A 88 -9.75 -2.77 12.82
N ARG A 89 -9.72 -1.49 12.46
CA ARG A 89 -10.76 -0.52 12.82
C ARG A 89 -12.05 -0.74 12.04
N VAL A 90 -11.92 -1.20 10.80
CA VAL A 90 -13.06 -1.42 9.91
C VAL A 90 -12.74 -2.51 8.89
N ASN A 91 -13.74 -3.28 8.53
CA ASN A 91 -13.67 -4.24 7.46
C ASN A 91 -14.86 -4.05 6.50
N TYR A 92 -14.58 -4.12 5.21
CA TYR A 92 -15.57 -3.95 4.15
C TYR A 92 -15.65 -5.22 3.32
N TYR A 93 -16.84 -5.78 3.14
CA TYR A 93 -17.07 -6.77 2.09
C TYR A 93 -17.26 -6.03 0.76
N VAL A 94 -16.33 -6.24 -0.18
CA VAL A 94 -16.31 -5.49 -1.44
C VAL A 94 -16.68 -6.31 -2.68
N GLY A 95 -17.07 -7.58 -2.52
CA GLY A 95 -17.61 -8.40 -3.61
C GLY A 95 -16.91 -9.73 -3.83
N GLU A 96 -16.91 -10.20 -5.08
CA GLU A 96 -16.30 -11.47 -5.48
C GLU A 96 -14.79 -11.47 -5.31
N PHE A 97 -14.20 -12.68 -5.27
CA PHE A 97 -12.75 -12.87 -5.11
C PHE A 97 -11.94 -12.02 -6.11
N GLY A 98 -10.90 -11.37 -5.62
CA GLY A 98 -10.07 -10.44 -6.39
C GLY A 98 -10.54 -8.97 -6.34
N THR A 99 -11.77 -8.69 -5.90
CA THR A 99 -12.26 -7.30 -5.76
C THR A 99 -11.53 -6.55 -4.64
N GLY A 100 -11.15 -7.24 -3.57
CA GLY A 100 -10.30 -6.68 -2.51
C GLY A 100 -8.97 -6.18 -3.05
N SER A 101 -8.29 -6.99 -3.86
CA SER A 101 -7.04 -6.60 -4.53
C SER A 101 -7.24 -5.41 -5.47
N LYS A 102 -8.33 -5.37 -6.26
CA LYS A 102 -8.64 -4.21 -7.11
C LYS A 102 -8.81 -2.94 -6.28
N MET A 103 -9.53 -3.01 -5.16
CA MET A 103 -9.71 -1.88 -4.23
C MET A 103 -8.37 -1.44 -3.64
N LYS A 104 -7.50 -2.39 -3.25
CA LYS A 104 -6.15 -2.10 -2.76
C LYS A 104 -5.29 -1.40 -3.80
N PHE A 105 -5.39 -1.78 -5.08
CA PHE A 105 -4.64 -1.12 -6.15
C PHE A 105 -5.07 0.33 -6.33
N ILE A 106 -6.38 0.62 -6.28
CA ILE A 106 -6.91 1.99 -6.33
C ILE A 106 -6.44 2.79 -5.11
N ALA A 107 -6.49 2.22 -3.91
CA ALA A 107 -6.02 2.88 -2.70
C ALA A 107 -4.52 3.19 -2.77
N ASN A 108 -3.69 2.23 -3.19
CA ASN A 108 -2.24 2.43 -3.27
C ASN A 108 -1.81 3.35 -4.43
N LEU A 109 -2.59 3.43 -5.53
CA LEU A 109 -2.44 4.47 -6.55
C LEU A 109 -2.56 5.86 -5.93
N LEU A 110 -3.60 6.11 -5.13
CA LEU A 110 -3.77 7.38 -4.43
C LEU A 110 -2.67 7.62 -3.40
N VAL A 111 -2.24 6.60 -2.66
CA VAL A 111 -1.10 6.70 -1.73
C VAL A 111 0.15 7.19 -2.45
N ALA A 112 0.46 6.61 -3.62
CA ALA A 112 1.64 6.99 -4.40
C ALA A 112 1.57 8.44 -4.85
N ILE A 113 0.44 8.85 -5.45
CA ILE A 113 0.26 10.21 -5.99
C ILE A 113 0.23 11.24 -4.87
N HIS A 114 -0.55 11.01 -3.81
CA HIS A 114 -0.66 11.95 -2.70
C HIS A 114 0.66 12.15 -1.97
N ASN A 115 1.49 11.12 -1.87
CA ASN A 115 2.79 11.22 -1.25
C ASN A 115 3.76 12.10 -2.06
N VAL A 116 3.78 11.94 -3.40
CA VAL A 116 4.60 12.79 -4.28
C VAL A 116 4.03 14.21 -4.32
N ALA A 117 2.72 14.38 -4.41
CA ALA A 117 2.07 15.69 -4.37
C ALA A 117 2.37 16.45 -3.05
N SER A 118 2.35 15.73 -1.91
CA SER A 118 2.75 16.30 -0.62
C SER A 118 4.22 16.76 -0.64
N ALA A 119 5.10 15.95 -1.20
CA ALA A 119 6.51 16.29 -1.32
C ALA A 119 6.75 17.53 -2.21
N GLU A 120 6.05 17.63 -3.35
CA GLU A 120 6.08 18.83 -4.20
C GLU A 120 5.64 20.09 -3.44
N ALA A 121 4.57 19.99 -2.65
CA ALA A 121 4.09 21.11 -1.84
C ALA A 121 5.12 21.57 -0.81
N PHE A 122 5.78 20.63 -0.09
CA PHE A 122 6.86 20.96 0.83
C PHE A 122 8.04 21.61 0.13
N VAL A 123 8.49 21.07 -1.01
CA VAL A 123 9.63 21.59 -1.76
C VAL A 123 9.34 22.99 -2.29
N LEU A 124 8.15 23.22 -2.85
CA LEU A 124 7.72 24.54 -3.33
C LEU A 124 7.69 25.55 -2.17
N GLY A 125 7.10 25.17 -1.02
CA GLY A 125 7.02 26.04 0.14
C GLY A 125 8.42 26.37 0.71
N LYS A 126 9.30 25.39 0.85
CA LYS A 126 10.71 25.60 1.26
C LYS A 126 11.45 26.54 0.29
N LYS A 127 11.25 26.37 -1.02
CA LYS A 127 11.82 27.30 -2.03
C LYS A 127 11.29 28.72 -1.91
N ALA A 128 10.04 28.88 -1.49
CA ALA A 128 9.43 30.18 -1.23
C ALA A 128 9.84 30.78 0.14
N GLY A 129 10.68 30.10 0.90
CA GLY A 129 11.15 30.57 2.21
C GLY A 129 10.18 30.33 3.37
N LEU A 130 9.20 29.44 3.18
CA LEU A 130 8.26 29.09 4.24
C LEU A 130 8.87 28.06 5.19
N ASP A 131 8.56 28.19 6.47
CA ASP A 131 8.91 27.23 7.50
C ASP A 131 8.18 25.89 7.27
N PRO A 132 8.88 24.74 7.24
CA PRO A 132 8.27 23.44 6.96
C PRO A 132 7.20 23.01 7.98
N ASP A 133 7.37 23.35 9.25
CA ASP A 133 6.39 23.02 10.30
C ASP A 133 5.12 23.88 10.13
N LEU A 134 5.30 25.13 9.70
CA LEU A 134 4.18 26.02 9.36
C LEU A 134 3.42 25.49 8.14
N ILE A 135 4.13 25.02 7.08
CA ILE A 135 3.51 24.39 5.92
C ILE A 135 2.64 23.22 6.37
N TYR A 136 3.21 22.30 7.17
CA TYR A 136 2.48 21.14 7.69
C TYR A 136 1.22 21.57 8.45
N LYS A 137 1.37 22.47 9.42
CA LYS A 137 0.27 22.93 10.27
C LYS A 137 -0.88 23.53 9.47
N VAL A 138 -0.58 24.46 8.57
CA VAL A 138 -1.62 25.21 7.83
C VAL A 138 -2.31 24.34 6.79
N ILE A 139 -1.55 23.51 6.04
CA ILE A 139 -2.14 22.68 5.00
C ILE A 139 -2.96 21.52 5.59
N SER A 140 -2.58 21.00 6.77
CA SER A 140 -3.37 19.95 7.45
C SER A 140 -4.79 20.40 7.78
N ASP A 141 -5.02 21.68 8.05
CA ASP A 141 -6.34 22.22 8.36
C ASP A 141 -7.14 22.66 7.10
N GLY A 142 -6.51 22.59 5.92
CA GLY A 142 -7.08 23.11 4.69
C GLY A 142 -7.52 22.03 3.69
N ALA A 143 -8.16 22.46 2.60
CA ALA A 143 -8.63 21.59 1.52
C ALA A 143 -7.48 20.90 0.73
N GLY A 144 -6.25 21.38 0.88
CA GLY A 144 -5.05 20.78 0.26
C GLY A 144 -4.52 19.55 0.98
N THR A 145 -5.09 19.18 2.13
CA THR A 145 -4.65 18.01 2.90
C THR A 145 -5.02 16.68 2.24
N SER A 146 -4.33 15.64 2.66
CA SER A 146 -4.68 14.23 2.40
C SER A 146 -4.18 13.39 3.56
N ARG A 147 -4.71 12.16 3.71
CA ARG A 147 -4.20 11.24 4.75
C ARG A 147 -2.70 10.99 4.62
N MET A 148 -2.15 11.04 3.39
CA MET A 148 -0.70 10.90 3.19
C MET A 148 0.06 12.15 3.60
N PHE A 149 -0.48 13.34 3.36
CA PHE A 149 0.08 14.59 3.88
C PHE A 149 0.13 14.57 5.41
N GLU A 150 -0.96 14.18 6.08
CA GLU A 150 -1.03 14.09 7.55
C GLU A 150 -0.02 13.11 8.14
N VAL A 151 0.10 11.91 7.54
CA VAL A 151 0.96 10.83 8.08
C VAL A 151 2.43 11.06 7.76
N ARG A 152 2.78 11.57 6.58
CA ARG A 152 4.16 11.72 6.11
C ARG A 152 4.70 13.15 6.14
N GLY A 153 3.81 14.12 6.22
CA GLY A 153 4.20 15.55 6.33
C GLY A 153 5.20 15.83 7.43
N PRO A 154 5.03 15.28 8.65
CA PRO A 154 6.04 15.47 9.72
C PRO A 154 7.44 14.95 9.35
N MET A 155 7.54 13.84 8.61
CA MET A 155 8.81 13.31 8.14
C MET A 155 9.43 14.22 7.07
N MET A 156 8.60 14.78 6.17
CA MET A 156 9.03 15.71 5.11
C MET A 156 9.44 17.06 5.66
N ALA A 157 8.72 17.54 6.69
CA ALA A 157 9.09 18.77 7.39
C ALA A 157 10.44 18.63 8.11
N ALA A 158 10.63 17.52 8.83
CA ALA A 158 11.84 17.25 9.59
C ALA A 158 13.02 16.74 8.73
N GLY A 159 12.81 16.34 7.47
CA GLY A 159 13.84 15.72 6.63
C GLY A 159 14.35 14.36 7.15
N LYS A 160 13.54 13.63 7.94
CA LYS A 160 13.93 12.37 8.61
C LYS A 160 13.11 11.20 8.09
N TYR A 161 13.76 10.23 7.47
CA TYR A 161 13.09 9.15 6.73
C TYR A 161 13.52 7.74 7.17
N ASP A 162 14.40 7.59 8.16
CA ASP A 162 15.00 6.29 8.52
C ASP A 162 14.06 5.41 9.35
N GLN A 163 13.09 6.00 10.05
CA GLN A 163 12.03 5.26 10.74
C GLN A 163 10.88 4.94 9.78
N ALA A 164 11.14 4.03 8.84
CA ALA A 164 10.19 3.74 7.79
C ALA A 164 8.96 2.97 8.29
N THR A 165 7.78 3.52 8.04
CA THR A 165 6.48 2.82 8.17
C THR A 165 6.16 2.02 6.92
N MET A 166 6.62 2.50 5.75
CA MET A 166 6.59 1.83 4.46
C MET A 166 7.89 2.15 3.70
N LYS A 167 8.75 1.15 3.51
CA LYS A 167 10.02 1.33 2.81
C LYS A 167 9.80 1.54 1.30
N VAL A 168 10.59 2.42 0.69
CA VAL A 168 10.57 2.67 -0.77
C VAL A 168 10.73 1.37 -1.55
N GLY A 169 11.73 0.53 -1.19
CA GLY A 169 11.99 -0.73 -1.90
C GLY A 169 10.84 -1.74 -1.80
N VAL A 170 10.07 -1.74 -0.71
CA VAL A 170 8.89 -2.60 -0.56
C VAL A 170 7.72 -2.07 -1.39
N PHE A 171 7.53 -0.75 -1.41
CA PHE A 171 6.42 -0.12 -2.12
C PHE A 171 6.57 -0.21 -3.65
N GLN A 172 7.81 -0.31 -4.15
CA GLN A 172 8.08 -0.48 -5.59
C GLN A 172 7.31 -1.65 -6.20
N LYS A 173 7.25 -2.79 -5.50
CA LYS A 173 6.45 -3.95 -5.94
C LYS A 173 4.98 -3.58 -6.17
N ASP A 174 4.40 -2.77 -5.29
CA ASP A 174 2.99 -2.37 -5.42
C ASP A 174 2.79 -1.43 -6.62
N LEU A 175 3.72 -0.51 -6.86
CA LEU A 175 3.70 0.38 -8.03
C LEU A 175 3.75 -0.42 -9.34
N ASP A 176 4.60 -1.45 -9.41
CA ASP A 176 4.72 -2.32 -10.58
C ASP A 176 3.42 -3.10 -10.83
N ILE A 177 2.80 -3.65 -9.77
CA ILE A 177 1.53 -4.37 -9.84
C ILE A 177 0.41 -3.45 -10.34
N ILE A 178 0.30 -2.24 -9.79
CA ILE A 178 -0.76 -1.28 -10.15
C ILE A 178 -0.58 -0.81 -11.59
N SER A 179 0.66 -0.51 -12.00
CA SER A 179 0.98 -0.09 -13.38
C SER A 179 0.64 -1.18 -14.39
N ALA A 180 0.99 -2.44 -14.09
CA ALA A 180 0.65 -3.59 -14.92
C ALA A 180 -0.88 -3.80 -15.00
N PHE A 181 -1.58 -3.65 -13.87
CA PHE A 181 -3.04 -3.76 -13.80
C PHE A 181 -3.72 -2.67 -14.64
N ALA A 182 -3.32 -1.40 -14.48
CA ALA A 182 -3.85 -0.29 -15.27
C ALA A 182 -3.63 -0.52 -16.79
N LYS A 183 -2.42 -0.98 -17.17
CA LYS A 183 -2.09 -1.32 -18.55
C LYS A 183 -2.97 -2.43 -19.11
N SER A 184 -3.25 -3.47 -18.33
CA SER A 184 -4.12 -4.59 -18.74
C SER A 184 -5.55 -4.16 -19.03
N LEU A 185 -6.01 -3.08 -18.38
CA LEU A 185 -7.32 -2.46 -18.59
C LEU A 185 -7.32 -1.34 -19.64
N GLN A 186 -6.17 -1.05 -20.26
CA GLN A 186 -5.99 0.11 -21.15
C GLN A 186 -6.41 1.42 -20.50
N CYS A 187 -6.22 1.53 -19.16
CA CYS A 187 -6.58 2.71 -18.37
C CYS A 187 -5.37 3.64 -18.22
N PRO A 188 -5.39 4.86 -18.78
CA PRO A 188 -4.32 5.82 -18.60
C PRO A 188 -4.20 6.27 -17.14
N THR A 189 -3.00 6.24 -16.59
CA THR A 189 -2.70 6.70 -15.22
C THR A 189 -1.47 7.64 -15.21
N PRO A 190 -1.57 8.84 -15.84
CA PRO A 190 -0.41 9.73 -16.04
C PRO A 190 0.22 10.19 -14.73
N LEU A 191 -0.57 10.52 -13.70
CA LEU A 191 -0.05 10.92 -12.39
C LEU A 191 0.70 9.79 -11.69
N LEU A 192 0.19 8.55 -11.76
CA LEU A 192 0.90 7.39 -11.24
C LEU A 192 2.23 7.20 -11.97
N SER A 193 2.22 7.27 -13.31
CA SER A 193 3.42 7.08 -14.13
C SER A 193 4.51 8.09 -13.75
N THR A 194 4.15 9.36 -13.58
CA THR A 194 5.07 10.40 -13.12
C THR A 194 5.57 10.12 -11.71
N SER A 195 4.67 9.77 -10.80
CA SER A 195 5.05 9.40 -9.43
C SER A 195 6.03 8.23 -9.38
N CYS A 196 5.82 7.19 -10.19
CA CYS A 196 6.72 6.04 -10.28
C CYS A 196 8.16 6.45 -10.63
N GLN A 197 8.36 7.48 -11.49
CA GLN A 197 9.70 7.96 -11.81
C GLN A 197 10.41 8.57 -10.59
N ILE A 198 9.68 9.29 -9.73
CA ILE A 198 10.24 9.85 -8.48
C ILE A 198 10.64 8.73 -7.51
N TYR A 199 9.81 7.69 -7.38
CA TYR A 199 10.18 6.51 -6.57
C TYR A 199 11.38 5.75 -7.14
N THR A 200 11.47 5.62 -8.47
CA THR A 200 12.63 5.02 -9.13
C THR A 200 13.90 5.83 -8.84
N GLN A 201 13.81 7.16 -8.87
CA GLN A 201 14.93 8.04 -8.53
C GLN A 201 15.31 7.92 -7.04
N ALA A 202 14.34 7.73 -6.14
CA ALA A 202 14.62 7.45 -4.74
C ALA A 202 15.43 6.14 -4.56
N LEU A 203 15.07 5.07 -5.31
CA LEU A 203 15.84 3.83 -5.32
C LEU A 203 17.26 4.03 -5.85
N ALA A 204 17.41 4.71 -6.99
CA ALA A 204 18.72 5.00 -7.58
C ALA A 204 19.61 5.84 -6.65
N GLY A 205 19.00 6.72 -5.84
CA GLY A 205 19.66 7.51 -4.81
C GLY A 205 19.95 6.75 -3.50
N GLY A 206 19.79 5.42 -3.47
CA GLY A 206 20.11 4.59 -2.29
C GLY A 206 19.09 4.62 -1.16
N ARG A 207 17.87 5.14 -1.38
CA ARG A 207 16.83 5.33 -0.35
C ARG A 207 15.91 4.11 -0.16
N SER A 208 16.31 2.93 -0.63
CA SER A 208 15.49 1.70 -0.59
C SER A 208 14.94 1.35 0.80
N GLN A 209 15.71 1.61 1.86
CA GLN A 209 15.34 1.30 3.25
C GLN A 209 14.62 2.46 3.96
N GLN A 210 14.63 3.65 3.39
CA GLN A 210 13.94 4.82 3.93
C GLN A 210 12.43 4.75 3.69
N ASP A 211 11.67 5.53 4.48
CA ASP A 211 10.22 5.69 4.26
C ASP A 211 9.93 6.29 2.89
N THR A 212 8.80 5.94 2.32
CA THR A 212 8.31 6.49 1.05
C THR A 212 8.20 8.02 1.07
N ALA A 213 8.12 8.66 2.25
CA ALA A 213 8.23 10.11 2.40
C ALA A 213 9.56 10.69 1.86
N SER A 214 10.61 9.87 1.73
CA SER A 214 11.92 10.28 1.21
C SER A 214 11.91 10.72 -0.27
N VAL A 215 10.79 10.54 -0.98
CA VAL A 215 10.55 11.19 -2.28
C VAL A 215 10.64 12.73 -2.17
N CYS A 216 10.41 13.30 -0.99
CA CYS A 216 10.61 14.72 -0.73
C CYS A 216 12.09 15.10 -0.88
N ALA A 217 13.02 14.32 -0.33
CA ALA A 217 14.44 14.57 -0.49
C ALA A 217 14.90 14.44 -1.95
N VAL A 218 14.28 13.57 -2.75
CA VAL A 218 14.54 13.48 -4.20
C VAL A 218 14.15 14.79 -4.90
N LEU A 219 12.97 15.33 -4.58
CA LEU A 219 12.49 16.58 -5.16
C LEU A 219 13.27 17.79 -4.66
N GLU A 220 13.75 17.78 -3.40
CA GLU A 220 14.67 18.79 -2.86
C GLU A 220 15.99 18.82 -3.63
N ASP A 221 16.57 17.64 -3.92
CA ASP A 221 17.79 17.51 -4.71
C ASP A 221 17.54 18.04 -6.15
N MET A 222 16.40 17.68 -6.78
CA MET A 222 16.02 18.20 -8.11
C MET A 222 15.81 19.72 -8.12
N ALA A 223 15.30 20.28 -7.05
CA ALA A 223 15.08 21.72 -6.88
C ALA A 223 16.34 22.48 -6.44
N HIS A 224 17.47 21.79 -6.24
CA HIS A 224 18.71 22.37 -5.68
C HIS A 224 18.46 23.14 -4.37
N LEU A 225 17.63 22.57 -3.47
CA LEU A 225 17.50 23.08 -2.11
C LEU A 225 18.78 22.74 -1.34
N LYS A 226 19.38 23.75 -0.72
CA LYS A 226 20.55 23.54 0.16
C LYS A 226 20.10 22.75 1.38
N LYS A 227 20.84 21.70 1.72
CA LYS A 227 20.71 21.01 3.01
C LYS A 227 21.38 21.91 4.06
N GLU A 228 20.59 22.44 4.99
CA GLU A 228 21.13 23.09 6.19
C GLU A 228 21.74 22.08 7.15
#